data_52afd7ef3314e07ca0a9ff9cc77289b6
#
_entry.id   52afd7ef3314e07ca0a9ff9cc77289b6
#
_cell.length_a   1.000
_cell.length_b   1.000
_cell.length_c   1.000
_cell.angle_alpha   90.00
_cell.angle_beta   90.00
_cell.angle_gamma   90.00
#
_symmetry.space_group_name_H-M   'P 1'
#
loop_
_entity.id
_entity.type
_entity.pdbx_description
1 polymer ?
#
loop_
_entity_poly.entity_id
_entity_poly.type
_entity_poly.pdbx_seq_one_letter_code
_entity_poly.pdbx_strand_id
1 'polypeptide(L)'
;VGSSAASDVYKRQRIFPAPFKFMILALLGAIIPYAGFLIVRGGAKREADRRGAQIEKYLPYAASYTAAMSAANATPAKIFRSLAMNKDIYGDVSEDAGLIYRDVTLLGYDLITAIKLSVDRAASVWLTEFFQGMVGTLTSGGHLKLYFLNRAEHYMRENRTRLQQFLESIALLAESYIVVAVAMPLFLIVMLVIMFWVSGSGAQMSEGMLYGIVLGFIPMIHIAYAVLVYTSSKEQEM
;
A
#
# COMPACT_ATOMS: atom_id res chain seq x y z
N VAL A 1 22.31 -62.14 -26.19
CA VAL A 1 22.66 -60.71 -26.09
C VAL A 1 21.38 -59.95 -25.71
N GLY A 2 21.14 -59.73 -24.41
CA GLY A 2 19.94 -59.02 -23.96
C GLY A 2 19.87 -58.65 -22.48
N SER A 3 20.93 -58.92 -21.70
CA SER A 3 20.88 -58.74 -20.23
C SER A 3 21.72 -57.58 -19.69
N SER A 4 22.48 -56.87 -20.54
CA SER A 4 23.39 -55.80 -20.09
C SER A 4 22.75 -54.40 -20.13
N ALA A 5 21.74 -54.15 -20.95
CA ALA A 5 21.14 -52.83 -21.09
C ALA A 5 20.16 -52.46 -19.95
N ALA A 6 19.55 -53.43 -19.28
CA ALA A 6 18.63 -53.19 -18.18
C ALA A 6 19.32 -52.82 -16.86
N SER A 7 20.59 -53.26 -16.68
CA SER A 7 21.37 -52.91 -15.47
C SER A 7 21.97 -51.49 -15.49
N ASP A 8 22.15 -50.93 -16.66
CA ASP A 8 22.74 -49.58 -16.81
C ASP A 8 21.69 -48.44 -16.61
N VAL A 9 20.44 -48.73 -16.86
CA VAL A 9 19.36 -47.75 -16.61
C VAL A 9 19.12 -47.54 -15.12
N TYR A 10 19.27 -48.62 -14.30
CA TYR A 10 19.12 -48.56 -12.84
C TYR A 10 20.31 -47.86 -12.13
N LYS A 11 21.49 -47.78 -12.74
CA LYS A 11 22.68 -47.12 -12.17
C LYS A 11 22.64 -45.59 -12.35
N ARG A 12 21.88 -45.06 -13.29
CA ARG A 12 21.80 -43.60 -13.52
C ARG A 12 20.87 -42.85 -12.54
N GLN A 13 20.08 -43.54 -11.71
CA GLN A 13 19.18 -42.91 -10.72
C GLN A 13 19.85 -42.58 -9.37
N ARG A 14 21.13 -42.87 -9.17
CA ARG A 14 21.87 -42.45 -7.98
C ARG A 14 22.60 -41.12 -8.21
N ILE A 15 21.88 -40.07 -8.53
CA ILE A 15 22.50 -38.74 -8.75
C ILE A 15 22.99 -38.11 -7.43
N PHE A 16 22.52 -38.55 -6.29
CA PHE A 16 22.97 -38.05 -4.98
C PHE A 16 23.27 -39.18 -4.00
N PRO A 17 24.45 -39.15 -3.29
CA PRO A 17 24.76 -40.10 -2.22
C PRO A 17 23.72 -39.99 -1.07
N ALA A 18 23.46 -41.11 -0.41
CA ALA A 18 22.42 -41.22 0.65
C ALA A 18 22.49 -40.08 1.69
N PRO A 19 23.68 -39.67 2.21
CA PRO A 19 23.74 -38.55 3.18
C PRO A 19 23.25 -37.21 2.62
N PHE A 20 23.42 -36.98 1.31
CA PHE A 20 22.97 -35.74 0.68
C PHE A 20 21.45 -35.65 0.58
N LYS A 21 20.75 -36.79 0.40
CA LYS A 21 19.29 -36.84 0.40
C LYS A 21 18.72 -36.49 1.78
N PHE A 22 19.32 -37.04 2.84
CA PHE A 22 18.93 -36.70 4.21
C PHE A 22 19.17 -35.24 4.57
N MET A 23 20.29 -34.68 4.09
CA MET A 23 20.60 -33.26 4.27
C MET A 23 19.59 -32.36 3.57
N ILE A 24 19.20 -32.67 2.32
CA ILE A 24 18.17 -31.92 1.59
C ILE A 24 16.82 -32.05 2.29
N LEU A 25 16.44 -33.24 2.77
CA LEU A 25 15.20 -33.47 3.46
C LEU A 25 15.13 -32.71 4.78
N ALA A 26 16.22 -32.69 5.55
CA ALA A 26 16.34 -31.91 6.78
C ALA A 26 16.30 -30.41 6.53
N LEU A 27 16.95 -29.93 5.44
CA LEU A 27 16.92 -28.53 5.04
C LEU A 27 15.51 -28.09 4.62
N LEU A 28 14.82 -28.89 3.81
CA LEU A 28 13.43 -28.65 3.42
C LEU A 28 12.48 -28.69 4.64
N GLY A 29 12.72 -29.65 5.54
CA GLY A 29 11.94 -29.78 6.80
C GLY A 29 12.11 -28.58 7.75
N ALA A 30 13.21 -27.84 7.67
CA ALA A 30 13.45 -26.62 8.41
C ALA A 30 12.94 -25.36 7.68
N ILE A 31 13.12 -25.30 6.36
CA ILE A 31 12.73 -24.14 5.54
C ILE A 31 11.20 -24.01 5.44
N ILE A 32 10.46 -25.12 5.28
CA ILE A 32 9.00 -25.07 5.12
C ILE A 32 8.30 -24.47 6.34
N PRO A 33 8.54 -24.92 7.59
CA PRO A 33 7.90 -24.32 8.77
C PRO A 33 8.40 -22.89 9.03
N TYR A 34 9.67 -22.58 8.73
CA TYR A 34 10.19 -21.22 8.85
C TYR A 34 9.54 -20.27 7.84
N ALA A 35 9.39 -20.69 6.58
CA ALA A 35 8.67 -19.92 5.57
C ALA A 35 7.18 -19.76 5.93
N GLY A 36 6.54 -20.80 6.42
CA GLY A 36 5.17 -20.75 6.95
C GLY A 36 5.01 -19.74 8.09
N PHE A 37 5.93 -19.74 9.03
CA PHE A 37 5.96 -18.77 10.14
C PHE A 37 6.11 -17.32 9.64
N LEU A 38 6.99 -17.07 8.65
CA LEU A 38 7.18 -15.75 8.06
C LEU A 38 5.94 -15.27 7.30
N ILE A 39 5.25 -16.17 6.60
CA ILE A 39 4.01 -15.86 5.86
C ILE A 39 2.89 -15.48 6.84
N VAL A 40 2.70 -16.25 7.90
CA VAL A 40 1.66 -15.96 8.92
C VAL A 40 1.95 -14.65 9.64
N ARG A 41 3.21 -14.43 10.06
CA ARG A 41 3.62 -13.18 10.71
C ARG A 41 3.49 -11.97 9.77
N GLY A 42 3.85 -12.13 8.50
CA GLY A 42 3.69 -11.07 7.47
C GLY A 42 2.23 -10.78 7.14
N GLY A 43 1.36 -11.81 7.17
CA GLY A 43 -0.07 -11.66 6.92
C GLY A 43 -0.76 -10.80 7.98
N ALA A 44 -0.51 -11.06 9.25
CA ALA A 44 -1.09 -10.29 10.35
C ALA A 44 -0.66 -8.80 10.31
N LYS A 45 0.61 -8.54 10.00
CA LYS A 45 1.10 -7.17 9.87
C LYS A 45 0.43 -6.44 8.69
N ARG A 46 0.35 -7.10 7.53
CA ARG A 46 -0.30 -6.52 6.33
C ARG A 46 -1.77 -6.19 6.59
N GLU A 47 -2.48 -7.04 7.33
CA GLU A 47 -3.87 -6.79 7.68
C GLU A 47 -4.02 -5.61 8.65
N ALA A 48 -3.14 -5.48 9.63
CA ALA A 48 -3.10 -4.33 10.53
C ALA A 48 -2.78 -3.03 9.78
N ASP A 49 -1.78 -3.05 8.88
CA ASP A 49 -1.40 -1.91 8.06
C ASP A 49 -2.56 -1.51 7.11
N ARG A 50 -3.24 -2.50 6.50
CA ARG A 50 -4.41 -2.27 5.65
C ARG A 50 -5.56 -1.61 6.42
N ARG A 51 -5.86 -2.11 7.62
CA ARG A 51 -6.88 -1.53 8.49
C ARG A 51 -6.50 -0.11 8.91
N GLY A 52 -5.22 0.11 9.26
CA GLY A 52 -4.70 1.44 9.58
C GLY A 52 -4.91 2.44 8.44
N ALA A 53 -4.57 2.06 7.20
CA ALA A 53 -4.75 2.89 6.01
C ALA A 53 -6.24 3.19 5.73
N GLN A 54 -7.13 2.21 5.90
CA GLN A 54 -8.58 2.43 5.77
C GLN A 54 -9.09 3.43 6.81
N ILE A 55 -8.67 3.31 8.06
CA ILE A 55 -9.02 4.25 9.12
C ILE A 55 -8.55 5.67 8.76
N GLU A 56 -7.30 5.85 8.32
CA GLU A 56 -6.76 7.16 7.95
C GLU A 56 -7.51 7.81 6.78
N LYS A 57 -7.99 7.01 5.84
CA LYS A 57 -8.80 7.47 4.70
C LYS A 57 -10.14 8.06 5.15
N TYR A 58 -10.81 7.45 6.13
CA TYR A 58 -12.13 7.86 6.58
C TYR A 58 -12.12 8.78 7.80
N LEU A 59 -11.02 8.84 8.55
CA LEU A 59 -10.93 9.64 9.77
C LEU A 59 -11.17 11.14 9.57
N PRO A 60 -10.73 11.81 8.48
CA PRO A 60 -11.05 13.23 8.23
C PRO A 60 -12.56 13.50 8.19
N TYR A 61 -13.31 12.59 7.56
CA TYR A 61 -14.76 12.69 7.46
C TYR A 61 -15.45 12.42 8.81
N ALA A 62 -15.00 11.39 9.53
CA ALA A 62 -15.49 11.07 10.86
C ALA A 62 -15.20 12.19 11.87
N ALA A 63 -14.00 12.80 11.82
CA ALA A 63 -13.63 13.93 12.66
C ALA A 63 -14.50 15.17 12.34
N SER A 64 -14.75 15.45 11.06
CA SER A 64 -15.62 16.55 10.64
C SER A 64 -17.05 16.35 11.12
N TYR A 65 -17.58 15.14 11.02
CA TYR A 65 -18.87 14.79 11.57
C TYR A 65 -18.94 14.95 13.10
N THR A 66 -17.91 14.46 13.79
CA THR A 66 -17.78 14.61 15.25
C THR A 66 -17.78 16.08 15.66
N ALA A 67 -17.05 16.93 14.91
CA ALA A 67 -17.02 18.38 15.12
C ALA A 67 -18.41 19.01 14.93
N ALA A 68 -19.12 18.65 13.85
CA ALA A 68 -20.47 19.14 13.58
C ALA A 68 -21.48 18.73 14.66
N MET A 69 -21.44 17.47 15.09
CA MET A 69 -22.30 16.97 16.17
C MET A 69 -21.98 17.64 17.51
N SER A 70 -20.70 17.86 17.81
CA SER A 70 -20.27 18.57 19.01
C SER A 70 -20.68 20.06 18.97
N ALA A 71 -20.64 20.69 17.77
CA ALA A 71 -21.14 22.03 17.57
C ALA A 71 -22.65 22.13 17.85
N ALA A 72 -23.39 21.07 17.54
CA ALA A 72 -24.84 20.94 17.86
C ALA A 72 -25.10 20.51 19.32
N ASN A 73 -24.10 20.56 20.20
CA ASN A 73 -24.14 20.14 21.60
C ASN A 73 -24.57 18.68 21.82
N ALA A 74 -24.29 17.79 20.89
CA ALA A 74 -24.49 16.36 21.08
C ALA A 74 -23.54 15.80 22.15
N THR A 75 -24.05 14.88 22.96
CA THR A 75 -23.24 14.19 23.96
C THR A 75 -22.23 13.24 23.26
N PRO A 76 -21.03 13.00 23.85
CA PRO A 76 -20.05 12.08 23.26
C PRO A 76 -20.61 10.68 22.97
N ALA A 77 -21.44 10.14 23.87
CA ALA A 77 -22.09 8.84 23.64
C ALA A 77 -22.99 8.84 22.40
N LYS A 78 -23.73 9.94 22.14
CA LYS A 78 -24.56 10.09 20.94
C LYS A 78 -23.70 10.20 19.66
N ILE A 79 -22.57 10.88 19.74
CA ILE A 79 -21.61 11.01 18.63
C ILE A 79 -21.08 9.63 18.25
N PHE A 80 -20.54 8.87 19.23
CA PHE A 80 -20.00 7.53 18.98
C PHE A 80 -21.07 6.55 18.49
N ARG A 81 -22.28 6.61 19.02
CA ARG A 81 -23.41 5.82 18.50
C ARG A 81 -23.69 6.11 17.05
N SER A 82 -23.74 7.38 16.67
CA SER A 82 -24.06 7.78 15.30
C SER A 82 -22.95 7.39 14.32
N LEU A 83 -21.68 7.52 14.70
CA LEU A 83 -20.55 7.02 13.91
C LEU A 83 -20.65 5.50 13.71
N ALA A 84 -20.93 4.76 14.77
CA ALA A 84 -21.05 3.30 14.75
C ALA A 84 -22.14 2.79 13.80
N MET A 85 -23.24 3.54 13.67
CA MET A 85 -24.38 3.15 12.83
C MET A 85 -24.18 3.43 11.34
N ASN A 86 -23.14 4.18 10.95
CA ASN A 86 -22.90 4.60 9.57
C ASN A 86 -21.58 4.05 9.02
N LYS A 87 -21.45 2.71 9.05
CA LYS A 87 -20.25 2.00 8.57
C LYS A 87 -19.95 2.27 7.08
N ASP A 88 -20.98 2.41 6.27
CA ASP A 88 -20.83 2.66 4.82
C ASP A 88 -20.16 4.01 4.52
N ILE A 89 -20.26 4.97 5.45
CA ILE A 89 -19.70 6.33 5.29
C ILE A 89 -18.33 6.45 5.96
N TYR A 90 -18.16 5.84 7.13
CA TYR A 90 -16.97 6.05 7.97
C TYR A 90 -16.06 4.80 8.05
N GLY A 91 -16.39 3.72 7.33
CA GLY A 91 -15.57 2.51 7.24
C GLY A 91 -15.20 1.93 8.61
N ASP A 92 -13.94 1.56 8.76
CA ASP A 92 -13.43 0.92 9.98
C ASP A 92 -13.44 1.84 11.22
N VAL A 93 -13.47 3.16 11.05
CA VAL A 93 -13.65 4.13 12.16
C VAL A 93 -14.97 3.87 12.90
N SER A 94 -16.01 3.41 12.20
CA SER A 94 -17.31 3.07 12.80
C SER A 94 -17.20 1.89 13.76
N GLU A 95 -16.33 0.93 13.50
CA GLU A 95 -16.12 -0.20 14.40
C GLU A 95 -15.49 0.25 15.72
N ASP A 96 -14.45 1.08 15.66
CA ASP A 96 -13.80 1.62 16.84
C ASP A 96 -14.74 2.54 17.64
N ALA A 97 -15.55 3.37 16.95
CA ALA A 97 -16.59 4.16 17.57
C ALA A 97 -17.67 3.28 18.26
N GLY A 98 -18.03 2.16 17.62
CA GLY A 98 -18.98 1.18 18.16
C GLY A 98 -18.45 0.50 19.43
N LEU A 99 -17.15 0.19 19.50
CA LEU A 99 -16.53 -0.35 20.69
C LEU A 99 -16.60 0.65 21.85
N ILE A 100 -16.29 1.93 21.61
CA ILE A 100 -16.40 2.97 22.66
C ILE A 100 -17.85 3.11 23.13
N TYR A 101 -18.80 3.17 22.20
CA TYR A 101 -20.23 3.26 22.55
C TYR A 101 -20.70 2.06 23.38
N ARG A 102 -20.30 0.85 23.00
CA ARG A 102 -20.58 -0.38 23.74
C ARG A 102 -19.98 -0.34 25.14
N ASP A 103 -18.71 0.02 25.24
CA ASP A 103 -17.95 0.02 26.50
C ASP A 103 -18.56 1.02 27.49
N VAL A 104 -19.03 2.19 27.01
CA VAL A 104 -19.72 3.18 27.86
C VAL A 104 -21.15 2.75 28.22
N THR A 105 -21.92 2.23 27.23
CA THR A 105 -23.38 2.05 27.42
C THR A 105 -23.72 0.69 27.99
N LEU A 106 -23.01 -0.38 27.57
CA LEU A 106 -23.31 -1.75 27.98
C LEU A 106 -22.41 -2.24 29.12
N LEU A 107 -21.13 -1.85 29.14
CA LEU A 107 -20.19 -2.27 30.18
C LEU A 107 -20.10 -1.26 31.33
N GLY A 108 -20.70 -0.07 31.18
CA GLY A 108 -20.72 0.95 32.24
C GLY A 108 -19.37 1.61 32.53
N TYR A 109 -18.40 1.50 31.60
CA TYR A 109 -17.13 2.19 31.76
C TYR A 109 -17.31 3.71 31.64
N ASP A 110 -16.49 4.44 32.41
CA ASP A 110 -16.34 5.86 32.19
C ASP A 110 -15.81 6.16 30.78
N LEU A 111 -16.26 7.28 30.22
CA LEU A 111 -15.89 7.69 28.85
C LEU A 111 -14.38 7.75 28.63
N ILE A 112 -13.63 8.29 29.59
CA ILE A 112 -12.16 8.39 29.51
C ILE A 112 -11.54 7.01 29.45
N THR A 113 -12.01 6.08 30.29
CA THR A 113 -11.53 4.69 30.33
C THR A 113 -11.86 3.96 29.02
N ALA A 114 -13.07 4.11 28.48
CA ALA A 114 -13.48 3.50 27.22
C ALA A 114 -12.62 3.99 26.03
N ILE A 115 -12.33 5.30 25.99
CA ILE A 115 -11.46 5.87 24.97
C ILE A 115 -10.01 5.37 25.11
N LYS A 116 -9.46 5.29 26.34
CA LYS A 116 -8.12 4.73 26.58
C LYS A 116 -8.00 3.30 26.09
N LEU A 117 -8.98 2.45 26.38
CA LEU A 117 -9.02 1.08 25.87
C LEU A 117 -9.04 1.03 24.32
N SER A 118 -9.64 2.01 23.68
CA SER A 118 -9.66 2.10 22.23
C SER A 118 -8.34 2.63 21.66
N VAL A 119 -7.61 3.49 22.38
CA VAL A 119 -6.23 3.88 22.05
C VAL A 119 -5.32 2.66 21.95
N ASP A 120 -5.37 1.76 22.92
CA ASP A 120 -4.53 0.56 22.97
C ASP A 120 -4.83 -0.43 21.82
N ARG A 121 -6.02 -0.36 21.26
CA ARG A 121 -6.49 -1.22 20.15
C ARG A 121 -6.38 -0.58 18.77
N ALA A 122 -6.13 0.72 18.72
CA ALA A 122 -6.13 1.48 17.47
C ALA A 122 -5.06 0.99 16.48
N ALA A 123 -5.47 0.69 15.26
CA ALA A 123 -4.58 0.24 14.20
C ALA A 123 -3.92 1.39 13.42
N SER A 124 -4.33 2.64 13.64
CA SER A 124 -3.83 3.84 12.97
C SER A 124 -3.23 4.81 13.97
N VAL A 125 -2.09 5.41 13.59
CA VAL A 125 -1.44 6.47 14.38
C VAL A 125 -2.37 7.69 14.50
N TRP A 126 -3.05 8.07 13.43
CA TRP A 126 -3.96 9.21 13.45
C TRP A 126 -5.15 9.00 14.38
N LEU A 127 -5.72 7.80 14.40
CA LEU A 127 -6.82 7.47 15.31
C LEU A 127 -6.33 7.45 16.76
N THR A 128 -5.13 6.92 17.01
CA THR A 128 -4.48 6.96 18.32
C THR A 128 -4.33 8.39 18.82
N GLU A 129 -3.78 9.29 17.99
CA GLU A 129 -3.63 10.71 18.34
C GLU A 129 -4.98 11.41 18.57
N PHE A 130 -5.99 11.07 17.75
CA PHE A 130 -7.33 11.60 17.91
C PHE A 130 -7.93 11.23 19.27
N PHE A 131 -7.83 9.97 19.65
CA PHE A 131 -8.35 9.52 20.93
C PHE A 131 -7.52 10.01 22.12
N GLN A 132 -6.19 9.99 22.04
CA GLN A 132 -5.32 10.52 23.09
C GLN A 132 -5.55 12.01 23.33
N GLY A 133 -5.70 12.80 22.29
CA GLY A 133 -5.99 14.22 22.41
C GLY A 133 -7.38 14.49 23.01
N MET A 134 -8.36 13.61 22.70
CA MET A 134 -9.67 13.65 23.35
C MET A 134 -9.57 13.36 24.86
N VAL A 135 -8.83 12.33 25.25
CA VAL A 135 -8.55 12.01 26.66
C VAL A 135 -7.85 13.19 27.34
N GLY A 136 -6.80 13.74 26.72
CA GLY A 136 -6.09 14.91 27.24
C GLY A 136 -7.01 16.12 27.47
N THR A 137 -7.92 16.40 26.51
CA THR A 137 -8.88 17.48 26.61
C THR A 137 -9.89 17.26 27.73
N LEU A 138 -10.39 16.03 27.89
CA LEU A 138 -11.33 15.68 28.95
C LEU A 138 -10.68 15.77 30.34
N THR A 139 -9.45 15.27 30.48
CA THR A 139 -8.74 15.27 31.77
C THR A 139 -8.29 16.65 32.22
N SER A 140 -8.00 17.56 31.25
CA SER A 140 -7.66 18.95 31.55
C SER A 140 -8.87 19.87 31.73
N GLY A 141 -10.09 19.34 31.62
CA GLY A 141 -11.33 20.16 31.69
C GLY A 141 -11.54 21.07 30.49
N GLY A 142 -10.88 20.78 29.36
CA GLY A 142 -10.98 21.56 28.14
C GLY A 142 -12.28 21.35 27.38
N HIS A 143 -12.53 22.21 26.40
CA HIS A 143 -13.73 22.15 25.57
C HIS A 143 -13.59 21.16 24.42
N LEU A 144 -14.22 19.99 24.50
CA LEU A 144 -14.22 18.96 23.43
C LEU A 144 -14.67 19.52 22.08
N LYS A 145 -15.63 20.44 22.05
CA LYS A 145 -16.10 21.08 20.82
C LYS A 145 -14.95 21.76 20.07
N LEU A 146 -14.13 22.54 20.76
CA LEU A 146 -12.97 23.24 20.16
C LEU A 146 -11.91 22.23 19.70
N TYR A 147 -11.67 21.18 20.50
CA TYR A 147 -10.78 20.10 20.14
C TYR A 147 -11.20 19.42 18.82
N PHE A 148 -12.47 19.04 18.70
CA PHE A 148 -12.98 18.38 17.50
C PHE A 148 -12.91 19.28 16.26
N LEU A 149 -13.25 20.56 16.38
CA LEU A 149 -13.15 21.52 15.29
C LEU A 149 -11.70 21.64 14.80
N ASN A 150 -10.76 21.83 15.71
CA ASN A 150 -9.33 21.96 15.36
C ASN A 150 -8.78 20.69 14.72
N ARG A 151 -9.17 19.49 15.22
CA ARG A 151 -8.74 18.22 14.66
C ARG A 151 -9.35 17.95 13.29
N ALA A 152 -10.63 18.26 13.12
CA ALA A 152 -11.30 18.14 11.82
C ALA A 152 -10.62 19.03 10.77
N GLU A 153 -10.35 20.29 11.11
CA GLU A 153 -9.64 21.20 10.21
C GLU A 153 -8.22 20.70 9.87
N HIS A 154 -7.49 20.20 10.87
CA HIS A 154 -6.16 19.62 10.69
C HIS A 154 -6.19 18.45 9.72
N TYR A 155 -7.05 17.45 9.93
CA TYR A 155 -7.15 16.28 9.07
C TYR A 155 -7.63 16.60 7.67
N MET A 156 -8.57 17.55 7.52
CA MET A 156 -9.02 18.00 6.19
C MET A 156 -7.93 18.74 5.43
N ARG A 157 -7.10 19.51 6.13
CA ARG A 157 -5.93 20.17 5.54
C ARG A 157 -4.90 19.15 5.08
N GLU A 158 -4.58 18.19 5.94
CA GLU A 158 -3.65 17.10 5.63
C GLU A 158 -4.13 16.27 4.42
N ASN A 159 -5.42 15.94 4.38
CA ASN A 159 -6.01 15.22 3.25
C ASN A 159 -5.88 16.01 1.93
N ARG A 160 -6.07 17.34 1.96
CA ARG A 160 -5.83 18.21 0.79
C ARG A 160 -4.37 18.23 0.38
N THR A 161 -3.46 18.29 1.33
CA THR A 161 -2.01 18.26 1.06
C THR A 161 -1.59 16.95 0.41
N ARG A 162 -2.09 15.82 0.91
CA ARG A 162 -1.86 14.48 0.29
C ARG A 162 -2.39 14.42 -1.14
N LEU A 163 -3.59 14.97 -1.39
CA LEU A 163 -4.16 15.03 -2.73
C LEU A 163 -3.32 15.92 -3.67
N GLN A 164 -2.82 17.07 -3.19
CA GLN A 164 -1.93 17.91 -3.97
C GLN A 164 -0.63 17.21 -4.32
N GLN A 165 0.02 16.56 -3.36
CA GLN A 165 1.22 15.75 -3.59
C GLN A 165 0.99 14.63 -4.59
N PHE A 166 -0.18 14.00 -4.55
CA PHE A 166 -0.59 13.01 -5.54
C PHE A 166 -0.68 13.61 -6.95
N LEU A 167 -1.35 14.74 -7.09
CA LEU A 167 -1.46 15.43 -8.39
C LEU A 167 -0.10 15.89 -8.91
N GLU A 168 0.79 16.40 -8.05
CA GLU A 168 2.16 16.77 -8.40
C GLU A 168 2.97 15.56 -8.87
N SER A 169 2.84 14.41 -8.18
CA SER A 169 3.54 13.18 -8.59
C SER A 169 3.08 12.67 -9.96
N ILE A 170 1.77 12.75 -10.26
CA ILE A 170 1.24 12.41 -11.58
C ILE A 170 1.75 13.39 -12.65
N ALA A 171 1.81 14.68 -12.34
CA ALA A 171 2.34 15.69 -13.26
C ALA A 171 3.81 15.41 -13.61
N LEU A 172 4.66 15.09 -12.63
CA LEU A 172 6.05 14.70 -12.84
C LEU A 172 6.17 13.41 -13.67
N LEU A 173 5.30 12.43 -13.42
CA LEU A 173 5.26 11.21 -14.24
C LEU A 173 4.87 11.53 -15.69
N ALA A 174 3.89 12.39 -15.91
CA ALA A 174 3.48 12.80 -17.26
C ALA A 174 4.60 13.55 -17.99
N GLU A 175 5.31 14.46 -17.30
CA GLU A 175 6.46 15.16 -17.86
C GLU A 175 7.59 14.19 -18.23
N SER A 176 7.94 13.28 -17.33
CA SER A 176 8.96 12.26 -17.59
C SER A 176 8.57 11.33 -18.74
N TYR A 177 7.28 11.02 -18.92
CA TYR A 177 6.79 10.26 -20.06
C TYR A 177 7.10 10.97 -21.39
N ILE A 178 6.82 12.26 -21.47
CA ILE A 178 7.09 13.04 -22.71
C ILE A 178 8.58 13.00 -23.04
N VAL A 179 9.45 13.13 -22.06
CA VAL A 179 10.90 13.13 -22.28
C VAL A 179 11.39 11.74 -22.67
N VAL A 180 11.06 10.71 -21.91
CA VAL A 180 11.63 9.36 -22.06
C VAL A 180 10.95 8.56 -23.15
N ALA A 181 9.61 8.59 -23.22
CA ALA A 181 8.86 7.76 -24.14
C ALA A 181 8.59 8.41 -25.50
N VAL A 182 8.66 9.74 -25.59
CA VAL A 182 8.39 10.47 -26.85
C VAL A 182 9.66 11.13 -27.40
N ALA A 183 10.29 12.02 -26.65
CA ALA A 183 11.42 12.82 -27.15
C ALA A 183 12.66 11.96 -27.42
N MET A 184 13.00 11.03 -26.52
CA MET A 184 14.18 10.19 -26.66
C MET A 184 14.12 9.25 -27.88
N PRO A 185 13.03 8.50 -28.14
CA PRO A 185 12.90 7.68 -29.36
C PRO A 185 12.90 8.52 -30.64
N LEU A 186 12.24 9.70 -30.62
CA LEU A 186 12.26 10.63 -31.77
C LEU A 186 13.68 11.08 -32.08
N PHE A 187 14.43 11.53 -31.07
CA PHE A 187 15.84 11.93 -31.22
C PHE A 187 16.69 10.77 -31.75
N LEU A 188 16.48 9.55 -31.23
CA LEU A 188 17.19 8.36 -31.67
C LEU A 188 16.92 8.05 -33.15
N ILE A 189 15.66 8.12 -33.60
CA ILE A 189 15.29 7.92 -35.00
C ILE A 189 15.95 8.97 -35.90
N VAL A 190 15.91 10.24 -35.51
CA VAL A 190 16.55 11.34 -36.27
C VAL A 190 18.06 11.10 -36.36
N MET A 191 18.73 10.74 -35.29
CA MET A 191 20.16 10.41 -35.28
C MET A 191 20.48 9.23 -36.17
N LEU A 192 19.67 8.17 -36.16
CA LEU A 192 19.84 7.02 -37.05
C LEU A 192 19.71 7.41 -38.53
N VAL A 193 18.74 8.24 -38.88
CA VAL A 193 18.55 8.74 -40.28
C VAL A 193 19.74 9.58 -40.73
N ILE A 194 20.22 10.50 -39.89
CA ILE A 194 21.41 11.32 -40.17
C ILE A 194 22.64 10.44 -40.36
N MET A 195 22.85 9.47 -39.45
CA MET A 195 23.99 8.56 -39.50
C MET A 195 23.98 7.70 -40.75
N PHE A 196 22.80 7.24 -41.19
CA PHE A 196 22.63 6.51 -42.46
C PHE A 196 22.99 7.39 -43.68
N TRP A 197 22.60 8.66 -43.65
CA TRP A 197 22.85 9.61 -44.75
C TRP A 197 24.34 10.01 -44.87
N VAL A 198 25.00 10.24 -43.71
CA VAL A 198 26.41 10.70 -43.66
C VAL A 198 27.38 9.56 -43.92
N SER A 199 27.08 8.36 -43.46
CA SER A 199 28.02 7.22 -43.58
C SER A 199 28.09 6.59 -44.97
N GLY A 200 27.21 6.95 -45.89
CA GLY A 200 27.15 6.39 -47.23
C GLY A 200 26.99 4.86 -47.20
N SER A 201 27.32 4.19 -48.32
CA SER A 201 27.20 2.73 -48.45
C SER A 201 28.18 1.89 -47.61
N GLY A 202 28.96 2.51 -46.72
CA GLY A 202 29.95 1.86 -45.88
C GLY A 202 29.53 1.47 -44.46
N ALA A 203 28.46 2.05 -43.93
CA ALA A 203 27.93 1.67 -42.63
C ALA A 203 26.92 0.52 -42.82
N GLN A 204 27.41 -0.71 -42.61
CA GLN A 204 26.55 -1.91 -42.61
C GLN A 204 25.62 -1.94 -41.37
N MET A 205 24.73 -0.97 -41.21
CA MET A 205 23.57 -1.18 -40.37
C MET A 205 22.65 -2.14 -41.11
N SER A 206 22.59 -3.38 -40.69
CA SER A 206 21.67 -4.34 -41.29
C SER A 206 20.24 -3.86 -41.05
N GLU A 207 19.38 -4.01 -42.08
CA GLU A 207 17.94 -3.69 -41.98
C GLU A 207 17.31 -4.30 -40.71
N GLY A 208 17.78 -5.49 -40.29
CA GLY A 208 17.37 -6.14 -39.06
C GLY A 208 17.65 -5.35 -37.78
N MET A 209 18.72 -4.55 -37.75
CA MET A 209 19.03 -3.70 -36.60
C MET A 209 18.07 -2.51 -36.50
N LEU A 210 17.69 -1.92 -37.63
CA LEU A 210 16.65 -0.86 -37.69
C LEU A 210 15.29 -1.37 -37.22
N TYR A 211 14.86 -2.54 -37.72
CA TYR A 211 13.62 -3.17 -37.27
C TYR A 211 13.69 -3.55 -35.78
N GLY A 212 14.83 -4.03 -35.29
CA GLY A 212 15.02 -4.34 -33.87
C GLY A 212 14.85 -3.11 -32.97
N ILE A 213 15.34 -1.96 -33.37
CA ILE A 213 15.18 -0.71 -32.62
C ILE A 213 13.73 -0.19 -32.68
N VAL A 214 13.15 -0.12 -33.86
CA VAL A 214 11.80 0.46 -34.01
C VAL A 214 10.70 -0.46 -33.46
N LEU A 215 10.75 -1.77 -33.75
CA LEU A 215 9.72 -2.73 -33.34
C LEU A 215 9.98 -3.38 -31.99
N GLY A 216 11.23 -3.38 -31.48
CA GLY A 216 11.62 -3.97 -30.20
C GLY A 216 11.77 -2.91 -29.11
N PHE A 217 12.68 -1.96 -29.30
CA PHE A 217 13.07 -1.02 -28.24
C PHE A 217 11.95 0.01 -27.91
N ILE A 218 11.27 0.57 -28.91
CA ILE A 218 10.23 1.57 -28.71
C ILE A 218 9.02 0.98 -27.95
N PRO A 219 8.41 -0.15 -28.36
CA PRO A 219 7.33 -0.76 -27.59
C PRO A 219 7.76 -1.18 -26.17
N MET A 220 9.00 -1.65 -26.00
CA MET A 220 9.53 -2.02 -24.69
C MET A 220 9.55 -0.84 -23.72
N ILE A 221 9.97 0.36 -24.18
CA ILE A 221 9.95 1.58 -23.36
C ILE A 221 8.52 1.91 -22.93
N HIS A 222 7.55 1.84 -23.84
CA HIS A 222 6.15 2.16 -23.54
C HIS A 222 5.55 1.17 -22.55
N ILE A 223 5.84 -0.13 -22.68
CA ILE A 223 5.38 -1.16 -21.73
C ILE A 223 6.04 -0.95 -20.37
N ALA A 224 7.36 -0.71 -20.32
CA ALA A 224 8.06 -0.45 -19.08
C ALA A 224 7.50 0.78 -18.36
N TYR A 225 7.19 1.84 -19.10
CA TYR A 225 6.60 3.06 -18.56
C TYR A 225 5.16 2.85 -18.07
N ALA A 226 4.35 2.09 -18.80
CA ALA A 226 2.99 1.74 -18.38
C ALA A 226 2.99 0.94 -17.07
N VAL A 227 3.93 0.00 -16.90
CA VAL A 227 4.12 -0.75 -15.66
C VAL A 227 4.54 0.19 -14.52
N LEU A 228 5.46 1.13 -14.78
CA LEU A 228 5.91 2.10 -13.78
C LEU A 228 4.75 2.98 -13.29
N VAL A 229 3.95 3.53 -14.20
CA VAL A 229 2.76 4.33 -13.86
C VAL A 229 1.76 3.49 -13.07
N TYR A 230 1.49 2.26 -13.50
CA TYR A 230 0.58 1.36 -12.79
C TYR A 230 1.04 1.04 -11.37
N THR A 231 2.33 0.77 -11.15
CA THR A 231 2.87 0.51 -9.81
C THR A 231 2.82 1.75 -8.92
N SER A 232 3.19 2.93 -9.46
CA SER A 232 3.14 4.19 -8.71
C SER A 232 1.71 4.60 -8.33
N SER A 233 0.72 4.39 -9.20
CA SER A 233 -0.67 4.68 -8.86
C SER A 233 -1.23 3.75 -7.78
N LYS A 234 -0.81 2.49 -7.79
CA LYS A 234 -1.27 1.51 -6.79
C LYS A 234 -0.66 1.73 -5.40
N GLU A 235 0.56 2.24 -5.30
CA GLU A 235 1.18 2.60 -4.02
C GLU A 235 0.46 3.79 -3.33
N GLN A 236 -0.24 4.61 -4.08
CA GLN A 236 -0.93 5.80 -3.58
C GLN A 236 -2.42 5.57 -3.27
N GLU A 237 -3.00 4.45 -3.71
CA GLU A 237 -4.36 4.03 -3.31
C GLU A 237 -4.40 3.33 -1.93
N MET A 238 -3.25 2.96 -1.38
CA MET A 238 -3.12 2.42 -0.02
C MET A 238 -2.91 3.52 0.99
#